data_107b2bb66e11294f51c4209e276ac662
#
_entry.id   107b2bb66e11294f51c4209e276ac662
#
_cell.length_a   1.000
_cell.length_b   1.000
_cell.length_c   1.000
_cell.angle_alpha   90.00
_cell.angle_beta   90.00
_cell.angle_gamma   90.00
#
_symmetry.space_group_name_H-M   'P 1'
#
loop_
_entity.id
_entity.type
_entity.pdbx_description
1 polymer ?
#
loop_
_entity_poly.entity_id
_entity_poly.type
_entity_poly.pdbx_seq_one_letter_code
_entity_poly.pdbx_strand_id
1 'polypeptide(L)'
;MATLKELRNERIRKLDELFKLRIEPFPANSNRSNKLSDIVEDFSKLEGKDVDVAGRIKNIRKFGKIAFFVIEDQNAQIQLFLGADKVAEPDGKDKSQLSFSHIPLLDSGDFIEACGKVIKTKTGEISVEVSSYRILTKSLRALPTKQDGFSNKEERLRRRYVDMNVNNDVRERFIRRSKFWKATRDYLNDNGFIEINTPVLEHTTGGADAKPFVTHMDALDTEFFLRISQELPLKRLIGAGFEKVYDIGPRFRNENYSDEHLPEHVAMESYSAYQDYNEGINFYEGLMKYVAKETWGTLKFKVGEFDIDLEKEWPRVEYAQIMKDNFGVDVFNPQLDELKKILKDNKVELDGPINLNRALDSVWKIIRRRSAGPFWLIFEPVEISPLAKQDPNNPKVSQRFHPIIDGTEMGNGYSELNNPLEQLKRFTEQQDMRDKGDEEAQMLDIDFVEMLEYGMPPTCGWGYSERFFWSLEGVTAREGVPFPHLRRETDEVTKSVYPELFK
;
A
#
# COMPACT_ATOMS: atom_id res chain seq x y z
N MET A 1 33.23 -11.96 -14.14
CA MET A 1 32.58 -12.04 -12.81
C MET A 1 32.03 -13.44 -12.62
N ALA A 2 32.05 -13.98 -11.37
CA ALA A 2 31.43 -15.26 -11.09
C ALA A 2 29.91 -15.16 -11.27
N THR A 3 29.28 -16.18 -11.83
CA THR A 3 27.84 -16.28 -12.00
C THR A 3 27.14 -16.45 -10.65
N LEU A 4 25.86 -16.13 -10.56
CA LEU A 4 25.09 -16.35 -9.32
C LEU A 4 25.09 -17.82 -8.91
N LYS A 5 25.11 -18.74 -9.88
CA LYS A 5 25.18 -20.19 -9.64
C LYS A 5 26.53 -20.57 -9.01
N GLU A 6 27.64 -20.04 -9.50
CA GLU A 6 28.98 -20.28 -8.94
C GLU A 6 29.09 -19.72 -7.52
N LEU A 7 28.61 -18.48 -7.29
CA LEU A 7 28.59 -17.88 -5.96
C LEU A 7 27.76 -18.71 -4.98
N ARG A 8 26.59 -19.21 -5.42
CA ARG A 8 25.75 -20.07 -4.59
C ARG A 8 26.44 -21.39 -4.26
N ASN A 9 27.09 -22.03 -5.23
CA ASN A 9 27.79 -23.28 -5.01
C ASN A 9 28.95 -23.12 -4.01
N GLU A 10 29.70 -22.01 -4.09
CA GLU A 10 30.72 -21.70 -3.09
C GLU A 10 30.13 -21.50 -1.69
N ARG A 11 28.99 -20.85 -1.58
CA ARG A 11 28.30 -20.69 -0.29
C ARG A 11 27.77 -22.02 0.27
N ILE A 12 27.33 -22.94 -0.58
CA ILE A 12 26.98 -24.32 -0.18
C ILE A 12 28.23 -25.03 0.34
N ARG A 13 29.34 -24.94 -0.36
CA ARG A 13 30.61 -25.53 0.11
C ARG A 13 30.98 -25.00 1.51
N LYS A 14 30.87 -23.70 1.73
CA LYS A 14 31.11 -23.08 3.05
C LYS A 14 30.11 -23.57 4.11
N LEU A 15 28.84 -23.76 3.73
CA LEU A 15 27.83 -24.33 4.61
C LEU A 15 28.19 -25.77 5.01
N ASP A 16 28.63 -26.59 4.05
CA ASP A 16 29.08 -27.96 4.34
C ASP A 16 30.30 -27.99 5.28
N GLU A 17 31.22 -27.01 5.15
CA GLU A 17 32.34 -26.87 6.07
C GLU A 17 31.90 -26.51 7.50
N LEU A 18 30.90 -25.63 7.65
CA LEU A 18 30.30 -25.34 8.95
C LEU A 18 29.71 -26.61 9.59
N PHE A 19 28.98 -27.42 8.83
CA PHE A 19 28.46 -28.69 9.34
C PHE A 19 29.57 -29.69 9.72
N LYS A 20 30.66 -29.80 8.92
CA LYS A 20 31.81 -30.65 9.27
C LYS A 20 32.46 -30.20 10.59
N LEU A 21 32.52 -28.91 10.83
CA LEU A 21 33.00 -28.33 12.09
C LEU A 21 31.98 -28.46 13.23
N ARG A 22 30.81 -29.07 13.00
CA ARG A 22 29.69 -29.19 13.94
C ARG A 22 29.12 -27.86 14.40
N ILE A 23 29.28 -26.83 13.56
CA ILE A 23 28.67 -25.52 13.78
C ILE A 23 27.25 -25.54 13.22
N GLU A 24 26.27 -25.11 14.03
CA GLU A 24 24.86 -24.99 13.64
C GLU A 24 24.64 -23.63 12.92
N PRO A 25 24.44 -23.61 11.60
CA PRO A 25 24.37 -22.35 10.86
C PRO A 25 22.96 -21.74 10.80
N PHE A 26 21.95 -22.39 11.42
CA PHE A 26 20.54 -21.96 11.44
C PHE A 26 19.90 -22.15 12.81
N PRO A 27 20.48 -21.59 13.90
CA PRO A 27 19.88 -21.72 15.24
C PRO A 27 18.50 -21.09 15.30
N ALA A 28 17.63 -21.65 16.14
CA ALA A 28 16.25 -21.18 16.27
C ALA A 28 16.10 -19.93 17.15
N ASN A 29 17.18 -19.51 17.85
CA ASN A 29 17.13 -18.42 18.83
C ASN A 29 18.18 -17.36 18.57
N SER A 30 17.95 -16.17 19.13
CA SER A 30 18.87 -15.04 19.21
C SER A 30 18.85 -14.47 20.63
N ASN A 31 20.01 -14.04 21.13
CA ASN A 31 20.16 -13.36 22.41
C ASN A 31 20.20 -11.83 22.27
N ARG A 32 19.85 -11.30 21.08
CA ARG A 32 19.86 -9.87 20.81
C ARG A 32 19.07 -9.11 21.87
N SER A 33 19.74 -8.22 22.57
CA SER A 33 19.16 -7.34 23.60
C SER A 33 19.04 -5.88 23.12
N ASN A 34 19.87 -5.44 22.17
CA ASN A 34 19.95 -4.08 21.70
C ASN A 34 19.65 -3.95 20.21
N LYS A 35 18.90 -2.92 19.82
CA LYS A 35 18.78 -2.52 18.42
C LYS A 35 20.02 -1.74 18.00
N LEU A 36 20.38 -1.78 16.73
CA LEU A 36 21.54 -1.02 16.25
C LEU A 36 21.29 0.50 16.31
N SER A 37 20.04 0.95 16.13
CA SER A 37 19.65 2.35 16.29
C SER A 37 19.95 2.88 17.71
N ASP A 38 19.62 2.08 18.73
CA ASP A 38 19.78 2.50 20.13
C ASP A 38 21.26 2.80 20.45
N ILE A 39 22.18 2.01 19.86
CA ILE A 39 23.63 2.19 20.06
C ILE A 39 24.13 3.46 19.37
N VAL A 40 23.59 3.78 18.18
CA VAL A 40 23.98 4.98 17.44
C VAL A 40 23.44 6.25 18.10
N GLU A 41 22.17 6.22 18.52
CA GLU A 41 21.45 7.36 19.09
C GLU A 41 21.89 7.64 20.54
N ASP A 42 22.05 6.59 21.35
CA ASP A 42 22.41 6.68 22.77
C ASP A 42 23.89 6.33 23.05
N PHE A 43 24.79 6.57 22.08
CA PHE A 43 26.20 6.21 22.19
C PHE A 43 26.82 6.64 23.50
N SER A 44 26.61 7.88 23.94
CA SER A 44 27.19 8.43 25.18
C SER A 44 26.78 7.66 26.45
N LYS A 45 25.61 7.00 26.44
CA LYS A 45 25.11 6.19 27.55
C LYS A 45 25.63 4.74 27.51
N LEU A 46 25.96 4.27 26.30
CA LEU A 46 26.32 2.88 26.03
C LEU A 46 27.82 2.67 25.83
N GLU A 47 28.61 3.73 25.65
CA GLU A 47 30.07 3.62 25.53
C GLU A 47 30.68 2.83 26.67
N GLY A 48 31.50 1.82 26.36
CA GLY A 48 32.16 0.92 27.29
C GLY A 48 31.25 -0.17 27.89
N LYS A 49 29.94 -0.17 27.59
CA LYS A 49 29.03 -1.24 28.05
C LYS A 49 29.00 -2.40 27.05
N ASP A 50 28.72 -3.57 27.58
CA ASP A 50 28.50 -4.78 26.79
C ASP A 50 27.10 -4.76 26.23
N VAL A 51 26.97 -5.16 24.96
CA VAL A 51 25.72 -5.23 24.19
C VAL A 51 25.68 -6.52 23.38
N ASP A 52 24.46 -7.05 23.18
CA ASP A 52 24.20 -8.14 22.23
C ASP A 52 23.43 -7.60 21.04
N VAL A 53 24.06 -7.60 19.88
CA VAL A 53 23.53 -7.09 18.63
C VAL A 53 23.43 -8.17 17.58
N ALA A 54 22.44 -8.06 16.70
CA ALA A 54 22.28 -8.96 15.56
C ALA A 54 21.93 -8.18 14.30
N GLY A 55 22.38 -8.66 13.15
CA GLY A 55 22.07 -8.04 11.87
C GLY A 55 22.60 -8.84 10.69
N ARG A 56 22.22 -8.39 9.49
CA ARG A 56 22.74 -8.92 8.24
C ARG A 56 24.09 -8.30 7.92
N ILE A 57 25.07 -9.12 7.61
CA ILE A 57 26.38 -8.66 7.14
C ILE A 57 26.22 -7.96 5.79
N LYS A 58 26.61 -6.71 5.71
CA LYS A 58 26.67 -5.91 4.48
C LYS A 58 28.05 -5.95 3.85
N ASN A 59 29.10 -5.95 4.68
CA ASN A 59 30.48 -5.95 4.23
C ASN A 59 31.38 -6.63 5.24
N ILE A 60 32.43 -7.32 4.76
CA ILE A 60 33.50 -7.94 5.52
C ILE A 60 34.83 -7.42 5.00
N ARG A 61 35.67 -6.89 5.89
CA ARG A 61 37.05 -6.50 5.60
C ARG A 61 37.98 -7.16 6.62
N LYS A 62 38.90 -7.99 6.17
CA LYS A 62 39.87 -8.69 7.05
C LYS A 62 41.30 -8.27 6.72
N PHE A 63 42.07 -7.90 7.73
CA PHE A 63 43.44 -7.44 7.65
C PHE A 63 44.30 -8.20 8.68
N GLY A 64 44.89 -9.32 8.28
CA GLY A 64 45.70 -10.14 9.18
C GLY A 64 44.90 -10.60 10.40
N LYS A 65 45.26 -10.07 11.60
CA LYS A 65 44.64 -10.41 12.90
C LYS A 65 43.42 -9.56 13.29
N ILE A 66 42.98 -8.67 12.42
CA ILE A 66 41.77 -7.85 12.67
C ILE A 66 40.78 -7.98 11.52
N ALA A 67 39.50 -7.83 11.84
CA ALA A 67 38.45 -7.77 10.84
C ALA A 67 37.38 -6.73 11.23
N PHE A 68 36.72 -6.18 10.22
CA PHE A 68 35.62 -5.26 10.36
C PHE A 68 34.43 -5.81 9.60
N PHE A 69 33.28 -5.95 10.27
CA PHE A 69 32.01 -6.24 9.63
C PHE A 69 31.13 -5.02 9.73
N VAL A 70 30.38 -4.72 8.69
CA VAL A 70 29.25 -3.82 8.76
C VAL A 70 28.01 -4.68 8.79
N ILE A 71 27.23 -4.58 9.86
CA ILE A 71 25.94 -5.26 10.01
C ILE A 71 24.79 -4.25 9.94
N GLU A 72 23.65 -4.70 9.43
CA GLU A 72 22.43 -3.91 9.29
C GLU A 72 21.26 -4.64 9.92
N ASP A 73 20.45 -3.91 10.69
CA ASP A 73 19.10 -4.33 11.08
C ASP A 73 18.03 -3.51 10.34
N GLN A 74 16.80 -3.47 10.84
CA GLN A 74 15.71 -2.71 10.22
C GLN A 74 16.01 -1.21 10.18
N ASN A 75 16.68 -0.65 11.19
CA ASN A 75 16.71 0.78 11.45
C ASN A 75 18.09 1.43 11.26
N ALA A 76 19.19 0.64 11.41
CA ALA A 76 20.54 1.19 11.41
C ALA A 76 21.60 0.20 10.88
N GLN A 77 22.79 0.73 10.65
CA GLN A 77 24.01 -0.03 10.42
C GLN A 77 25.03 0.28 11.50
N ILE A 78 25.81 -0.71 11.91
CA ILE A 78 26.93 -0.54 12.84
C ILE A 78 28.14 -1.34 12.39
N GLN A 79 29.33 -0.86 12.76
CA GLN A 79 30.56 -1.59 12.55
C GLN A 79 30.84 -2.53 13.75
N LEU A 80 31.19 -3.77 13.44
CA LEU A 80 31.79 -4.70 14.39
C LEU A 80 33.30 -4.72 14.18
N PHE A 81 34.08 -4.57 15.26
CA PHE A 81 35.52 -4.71 15.27
C PHE A 81 35.89 -6.04 15.93
N LEU A 82 36.54 -6.92 15.17
CA LEU A 82 36.97 -8.25 15.63
C LEU A 82 38.49 -8.31 15.68
N GLY A 83 39.06 -8.57 16.85
CA GLY A 83 40.47 -8.87 17.02
C GLY A 83 40.66 -10.38 17.26
N ALA A 84 41.68 -10.98 16.62
CA ALA A 84 41.95 -12.41 16.79
C ALA A 84 42.36 -12.79 18.24
N ASP A 85 42.82 -11.82 18.99
CA ASP A 85 43.18 -11.93 20.43
C ASP A 85 42.03 -11.63 21.39
N LYS A 86 40.90 -11.12 20.88
CA LYS A 86 39.74 -10.69 21.66
C LYS A 86 38.54 -11.60 21.52
N VAL A 87 38.34 -12.13 20.30
CA VAL A 87 37.22 -13.04 20.00
C VAL A 87 37.46 -14.37 20.69
N ALA A 88 36.54 -14.75 21.58
CA ALA A 88 36.60 -16.01 22.30
C ALA A 88 36.50 -17.22 21.36
N GLU A 89 37.28 -18.27 21.70
CA GLU A 89 37.11 -19.56 21.04
C GLU A 89 35.81 -20.24 21.49
N PRO A 90 35.14 -21.01 20.62
CA PRO A 90 33.93 -21.73 21.00
C PRO A 90 34.16 -22.71 22.15
N ASP A 91 33.32 -22.60 23.19
CA ASP A 91 33.38 -23.46 24.36
C ASP A 91 32.49 -24.73 24.24
N GLY A 92 31.81 -24.87 23.11
CA GLY A 92 30.94 -26.02 22.79
C GLY A 92 29.52 -25.96 23.40
N LYS A 93 29.22 -24.93 24.20
CA LYS A 93 27.87 -24.76 24.77
C LYS A 93 26.90 -24.23 23.72
N ASP A 94 27.32 -23.24 22.95
CA ASP A 94 26.58 -22.73 21.77
C ASP A 94 27.18 -23.28 20.48
N LYS A 95 26.44 -24.18 19.86
CA LYS A 95 26.89 -24.81 18.61
C LYS A 95 26.98 -23.85 17.42
N SER A 96 26.40 -22.67 17.48
CA SER A 96 26.46 -21.64 16.43
C SER A 96 27.59 -20.63 16.64
N GLN A 97 28.34 -20.71 17.75
CA GLN A 97 29.47 -19.83 18.04
C GLN A 97 30.61 -20.01 17.04
N LEU A 98 31.23 -18.90 16.67
CA LEU A 98 32.33 -18.84 15.71
C LEU A 98 33.58 -18.28 16.38
N SER A 99 34.75 -18.77 15.94
CA SER A 99 36.04 -18.15 16.24
C SER A 99 36.51 -17.22 15.14
N PHE A 100 37.55 -16.44 15.38
CA PHE A 100 38.15 -15.57 14.37
C PHE A 100 38.63 -16.34 13.14
N SER A 101 38.99 -17.59 13.27
CA SER A 101 39.44 -18.46 12.16
C SER A 101 38.29 -18.82 11.20
N HIS A 102 37.03 -18.77 11.63
CA HIS A 102 35.85 -19.09 10.83
C HIS A 102 35.35 -17.94 9.94
N ILE A 103 35.93 -16.72 10.04
CA ILE A 103 35.55 -15.57 9.20
C ILE A 103 35.52 -15.89 7.71
N PRO A 104 36.44 -16.69 7.10
CA PRO A 104 36.37 -17.04 5.67
C PRO A 104 35.16 -17.85 5.25
N LEU A 105 34.44 -18.46 6.20
CA LEU A 105 33.20 -19.20 5.94
C LEU A 105 31.97 -18.30 5.87
N LEU A 106 32.10 -17.03 6.28
CA LEU A 106 31.04 -16.02 6.21
C LEU A 106 31.05 -15.27 4.88
N ASP A 107 29.87 -14.78 4.52
CA ASP A 107 29.67 -13.97 3.33
C ASP A 107 28.77 -12.75 3.64
N SER A 108 28.86 -11.71 2.81
CA SER A 108 27.86 -10.66 2.77
C SER A 108 26.48 -11.26 2.51
N GLY A 109 25.49 -10.89 3.33
CA GLY A 109 24.15 -11.47 3.33
C GLY A 109 23.88 -12.44 4.46
N ASP A 110 24.89 -13.03 5.10
CA ASP A 110 24.70 -13.86 6.30
C ASP A 110 24.17 -13.02 7.46
N PHE A 111 23.40 -13.65 8.35
CA PHE A 111 23.03 -13.04 9.61
C PHE A 111 23.92 -13.54 10.75
N ILE A 112 24.36 -12.62 11.57
CA ILE A 112 25.17 -12.92 12.76
C ILE A 112 24.64 -12.18 13.97
N GLU A 113 25.01 -12.70 15.14
CA GLU A 113 24.87 -12.06 16.43
C GLU A 113 26.26 -11.88 17.04
N ALA A 114 26.49 -10.73 17.67
CA ALA A 114 27.76 -10.41 18.30
C ALA A 114 27.53 -9.79 19.68
N CYS A 115 28.30 -10.27 20.66
CA CYS A 115 28.41 -9.69 21.99
C CYS A 115 29.71 -8.90 22.06
N GLY A 116 29.71 -7.74 22.70
CA GLY A 116 30.93 -6.95 22.88
C GLY A 116 30.68 -5.56 23.42
N LYS A 117 31.74 -4.79 23.56
CA LYS A 117 31.70 -3.43 24.11
C LYS A 117 31.45 -2.38 23.04
N VAL A 118 30.56 -1.45 23.33
CA VAL A 118 30.39 -0.26 22.51
C VAL A 118 31.62 0.63 22.62
N ILE A 119 32.23 0.94 21.51
CA ILE A 119 33.44 1.77 21.42
C ILE A 119 33.35 2.81 20.31
N LYS A 120 34.23 3.80 20.36
CA LYS A 120 34.51 4.66 19.21
C LYS A 120 35.90 4.35 18.71
N THR A 121 36.04 4.02 17.43
CA THR A 121 37.35 3.71 16.83
C THR A 121 38.22 4.97 16.73
N LYS A 122 39.53 4.80 16.46
CA LYS A 122 40.47 5.92 16.25
C LYS A 122 40.05 6.86 15.12
N THR A 123 39.28 6.35 14.16
CA THR A 123 38.73 7.13 13.02
C THR A 123 37.39 7.78 13.32
N GLY A 124 36.85 7.60 14.55
CA GLY A 124 35.62 8.23 14.99
C GLY A 124 34.35 7.38 14.75
N GLU A 125 34.46 6.16 14.20
CA GLU A 125 33.34 5.28 13.90
C GLU A 125 32.79 4.59 15.16
N ILE A 126 31.47 4.68 15.39
CA ILE A 126 30.79 3.95 16.45
C ILE A 126 30.81 2.46 16.09
N SER A 127 31.32 1.63 16.98
CA SER A 127 31.54 0.21 16.73
C SER A 127 31.28 -0.63 17.96
N VAL A 128 31.07 -1.93 17.76
CA VAL A 128 31.10 -2.92 18.83
C VAL A 128 32.44 -3.67 18.74
N GLU A 129 33.27 -3.59 19.80
CA GLU A 129 34.45 -4.42 19.95
C GLU A 129 34.01 -5.81 20.40
N VAL A 130 34.06 -6.76 19.49
CA VAL A 130 33.45 -8.07 19.64
C VAL A 130 34.28 -8.96 20.55
N SER A 131 33.65 -9.48 21.62
CA SER A 131 34.21 -10.50 22.50
C SER A 131 33.80 -11.92 22.12
N SER A 132 32.60 -12.08 21.54
CA SER A 132 32.12 -13.33 20.98
C SER A 132 31.11 -13.06 19.87
N TYR A 133 31.00 -13.98 18.92
CA TYR A 133 29.97 -13.89 17.87
C TYR A 133 29.55 -15.28 17.40
N ARG A 134 28.35 -15.34 16.81
CA ARG A 134 27.80 -16.56 16.27
C ARG A 134 27.04 -16.33 14.97
N ILE A 135 26.90 -17.37 14.17
CA ILE A 135 26.05 -17.33 12.99
C ILE A 135 24.60 -17.57 13.38
N LEU A 136 23.69 -16.81 12.76
CA LEU A 136 22.23 -17.00 12.86
C LEU A 136 21.63 -17.57 11.58
N THR A 137 22.21 -17.22 10.42
CA THR A 137 21.73 -17.72 9.13
C THR A 137 22.82 -17.64 8.08
N LYS A 138 23.13 -18.75 7.45
CA LYS A 138 23.97 -18.80 6.24
C LYS A 138 23.13 -18.45 5.00
N SER A 139 23.44 -17.35 4.36
CA SER A 139 22.81 -16.91 3.12
C SER A 139 23.40 -17.64 1.90
N LEU A 140 22.57 -18.31 1.11
CA LEU A 140 23.05 -19.08 -0.05
C LEU A 140 23.05 -18.28 -1.36
N ARG A 141 22.25 -17.20 -1.48
CA ARG A 141 22.29 -16.32 -2.65
C ARG A 141 22.92 -14.98 -2.29
N ALA A 142 23.83 -14.52 -3.14
CA ALA A 142 24.37 -13.17 -3.00
C ALA A 142 23.29 -12.14 -3.31
N LEU A 143 23.19 -11.10 -2.47
CA LEU A 143 22.40 -9.93 -2.81
C LEU A 143 23.10 -9.17 -3.95
N PRO A 144 22.34 -8.61 -4.91
CA PRO A 144 22.92 -7.74 -5.93
C PRO A 144 23.56 -6.52 -5.26
N THR A 145 24.68 -6.05 -5.79
CA THR A 145 25.30 -4.80 -5.34
C THR A 145 24.60 -3.60 -5.97
N LYS A 146 24.73 -2.41 -5.37
CA LYS A 146 24.24 -1.18 -6.00
C LYS A 146 24.87 -0.91 -7.38
N GLN A 147 26.09 -1.40 -7.60
CA GLN A 147 26.82 -1.25 -8.87
C GLN A 147 26.37 -2.25 -9.94
N ASP A 148 25.86 -3.42 -9.56
CA ASP A 148 25.38 -4.45 -10.49
C ASP A 148 23.95 -4.18 -10.99
N GLY A 149 23.36 -3.05 -10.58
CA GLY A 149 22.13 -2.52 -11.14
C GLY A 149 20.93 -3.46 -11.03
N PHE A 150 20.45 -3.72 -9.79
CA PHE A 150 19.08 -4.23 -9.61
C PHE A 150 18.10 -3.11 -9.96
N SER A 151 18.11 -2.72 -11.25
CA SER A 151 17.45 -1.52 -11.79
C SER A 151 16.19 -1.85 -12.61
N ASN A 152 16.06 -3.08 -13.10
CA ASN A 152 14.88 -3.49 -13.85
C ASN A 152 13.63 -3.46 -12.98
N LYS A 153 12.66 -2.61 -13.35
CA LYS A 153 11.44 -2.37 -12.57
C LYS A 153 10.64 -3.66 -12.33
N GLU A 154 10.45 -4.49 -13.36
CA GLU A 154 9.71 -5.75 -13.22
C GLU A 154 10.41 -6.75 -12.31
N GLU A 155 11.75 -6.89 -12.41
CA GLU A 155 12.51 -7.73 -11.49
C GLU A 155 12.43 -7.26 -10.04
N ARG A 156 12.51 -5.95 -9.80
CA ARG A 156 12.34 -5.35 -8.47
C ARG A 156 10.96 -5.63 -7.89
N LEU A 157 9.92 -5.58 -8.70
CA LEU A 157 8.55 -5.92 -8.28
C LEU A 157 8.41 -7.41 -7.98
N ARG A 158 8.96 -8.31 -8.83
CA ARG A 158 8.92 -9.76 -8.64
C ARG A 158 9.72 -10.23 -7.41
N ARG A 159 10.82 -9.57 -7.12
CA ARG A 159 11.73 -9.90 -6.02
C ARG A 159 11.78 -8.78 -4.98
N ARG A 160 10.61 -8.31 -4.59
CA ARG A 160 10.49 -7.17 -3.68
C ARG A 160 11.28 -7.36 -2.36
N TYR A 161 11.38 -8.59 -1.87
CA TYR A 161 12.20 -8.93 -0.72
C TYR A 161 13.71 -8.70 -0.95
N VAL A 162 14.19 -8.82 -2.18
CA VAL A 162 15.56 -8.44 -2.56
C VAL A 162 15.66 -6.91 -2.69
N ASP A 163 14.71 -6.29 -3.37
CA ASP A 163 14.62 -4.84 -3.56
C ASP A 163 14.69 -4.08 -2.23
N MET A 164 13.90 -4.48 -1.23
CA MET A 164 13.91 -3.90 0.12
C MET A 164 15.25 -4.09 0.86
N ASN A 165 16.02 -5.12 0.52
CA ASN A 165 17.34 -5.33 1.10
C ASN A 165 18.45 -4.48 0.45
N VAL A 166 18.25 -4.06 -0.80
CA VAL A 166 19.22 -3.27 -1.55
C VAL A 166 18.89 -1.78 -1.51
N ASN A 167 17.60 -1.45 -1.58
CA ASN A 167 17.07 -0.11 -1.66
C ASN A 167 16.27 0.23 -0.38
N ASN A 168 16.88 0.99 0.52
CA ASN A 168 16.26 1.37 1.79
C ASN A 168 15.00 2.23 1.59
N ASP A 169 14.97 3.10 0.57
CA ASP A 169 13.82 3.92 0.23
C ASP A 169 12.55 3.09 0.01
N VAL A 170 12.69 1.90 -0.56
CA VAL A 170 11.56 0.96 -0.75
C VAL A 170 11.06 0.41 0.57
N ARG A 171 11.97 0.07 1.51
CA ARG A 171 11.58 -0.38 2.86
C ARG A 171 10.90 0.74 3.65
N GLU A 172 11.48 1.94 3.61
CA GLU A 172 10.94 3.13 4.27
C GLU A 172 9.54 3.50 3.75
N ARG A 173 9.25 3.28 2.47
CA ARG A 173 7.91 3.46 1.90
C ARG A 173 6.87 2.61 2.63
N PHE A 174 7.16 1.33 2.90
CA PHE A 174 6.21 0.46 3.61
C PHE A 174 6.09 0.80 5.10
N ILE A 175 7.12 1.36 5.71
CA ILE A 175 7.02 1.93 7.05
C ILE A 175 6.09 3.16 7.03
N ARG A 176 6.23 4.05 6.03
CA ARG A 176 5.30 5.19 5.84
C ARG A 176 3.88 4.73 5.55
N ARG A 177 3.69 3.68 4.72
CA ARG A 177 2.36 3.08 4.49
C ARG A 177 1.69 2.60 5.79
N SER A 178 2.45 2.02 6.70
CA SER A 178 1.94 1.64 8.03
C SER A 178 1.54 2.86 8.87
N LYS A 179 2.34 3.94 8.83
CA LYS A 179 1.99 5.22 9.49
C LYS A 179 0.73 5.84 8.90
N PHE A 180 0.57 5.80 7.57
CA PHE A 180 -0.60 6.30 6.86
C PHE A 180 -1.90 5.67 7.38
N TRP A 181 -1.96 4.34 7.45
CA TRP A 181 -3.15 3.66 7.96
C TRP A 181 -3.33 3.82 9.48
N LYS A 182 -2.23 3.93 10.22
CA LYS A 182 -2.31 4.26 11.64
C LYS A 182 -2.91 5.66 11.85
N ALA A 183 -2.42 6.66 11.15
CA ALA A 183 -2.92 8.04 11.24
C ALA A 183 -4.40 8.14 10.84
N THR A 184 -4.83 7.38 9.83
CA THR A 184 -6.25 7.28 9.47
C THR A 184 -7.10 6.78 10.64
N ARG A 185 -6.66 5.68 11.29
CA ARG A 185 -7.36 5.13 12.47
C ARG A 185 -7.37 6.09 13.64
N ASP A 186 -6.23 6.69 13.94
CA ASP A 186 -6.12 7.65 15.05
C ASP A 186 -7.14 8.79 14.87
N TYR A 187 -7.17 9.41 13.69
CA TYR A 187 -8.09 10.52 13.43
C TYR A 187 -9.56 10.11 13.54
N LEU A 188 -9.94 8.97 12.97
CA LEU A 188 -11.33 8.48 13.01
C LEU A 188 -11.75 8.13 14.44
N ASN A 189 -10.91 7.40 15.19
CA ASN A 189 -11.16 7.02 16.58
C ASN A 189 -11.30 8.25 17.50
N ASP A 190 -10.41 9.23 17.35
CA ASP A 190 -10.42 10.47 18.13
C ASP A 190 -11.67 11.32 17.84
N ASN A 191 -12.31 11.12 16.68
CA ASN A 191 -13.57 11.75 16.31
C ASN A 191 -14.82 10.87 16.56
N GLY A 192 -14.67 9.79 17.32
CA GLY A 192 -15.77 8.96 17.82
C GLY A 192 -16.29 7.93 16.81
N PHE A 193 -15.55 7.63 15.75
CA PHE A 193 -15.88 6.52 14.84
C PHE A 193 -15.47 5.18 15.46
N ILE A 194 -16.22 4.14 15.17
CA ILE A 194 -15.98 2.75 15.60
C ILE A 194 -15.53 1.93 14.40
N GLU A 195 -14.36 1.28 14.50
CA GLU A 195 -13.89 0.34 13.47
C GLU A 195 -14.68 -0.96 13.55
N ILE A 196 -15.34 -1.34 12.46
CA ILE A 196 -16.10 -2.59 12.37
C ILE A 196 -15.70 -3.29 11.08
N ASN A 197 -15.06 -4.45 11.21
CA ASN A 197 -14.70 -5.25 10.05
C ASN A 197 -15.94 -5.92 9.46
N THR A 198 -16.27 -5.55 8.24
CA THR A 198 -17.37 -6.14 7.48
C THR A 198 -16.90 -7.38 6.69
N PRO A 199 -17.80 -8.31 6.37
CA PRO A 199 -17.44 -9.51 5.60
C PRO A 199 -16.80 -9.17 4.24
N VAL A 200 -15.82 -10.00 3.84
CA VAL A 200 -15.20 -9.93 2.50
C VAL A 200 -16.01 -10.72 1.48
N LEU A 201 -16.70 -11.77 1.92
CA LEU A 201 -17.59 -12.59 1.09
C LEU A 201 -19.01 -12.06 1.18
N GLU A 202 -19.62 -11.78 0.03
CA GLU A 202 -20.95 -11.19 -0.08
C GLU A 202 -21.82 -12.01 -1.02
N HIS A 203 -23.14 -12.04 -0.76
CA HIS A 203 -24.12 -12.64 -1.68
C HIS A 203 -24.46 -11.69 -2.84
N THR A 204 -24.40 -10.40 -2.59
CA THR A 204 -24.72 -9.33 -3.55
C THR A 204 -23.68 -8.25 -3.44
N THR A 205 -23.11 -7.82 -4.54
CA THR A 205 -22.12 -6.72 -4.56
C THR A 205 -22.79 -5.39 -4.86
N GLY A 206 -22.31 -4.34 -4.19
CA GLY A 206 -22.81 -2.98 -4.39
C GLY A 206 -21.85 -1.94 -3.82
N GLY A 207 -22.23 -0.66 -3.90
CA GLY A 207 -21.42 0.45 -3.40
C GLY A 207 -20.33 0.94 -4.37
N ALA A 208 -20.19 0.32 -5.54
CA ALA A 208 -19.28 0.75 -6.60
C ALA A 208 -19.71 0.16 -7.94
N ASP A 209 -19.22 0.77 -9.03
CA ASP A 209 -19.35 0.22 -10.36
C ASP A 209 -18.05 -0.54 -10.67
N ALA A 210 -18.08 -1.87 -10.51
CA ALA A 210 -16.91 -2.72 -10.72
C ALA A 210 -17.31 -4.18 -10.94
N LYS A 211 -16.55 -4.90 -11.76
CA LYS A 211 -16.73 -6.34 -11.95
C LYS A 211 -16.18 -7.10 -10.72
N PRO A 212 -16.99 -7.93 -10.03
CA PRO A 212 -16.55 -8.69 -8.87
C PRO A 212 -15.73 -9.94 -9.27
N PHE A 213 -14.93 -10.47 -8.32
CA PHE A 213 -14.46 -11.84 -8.35
C PHE A 213 -15.54 -12.75 -7.78
N VAL A 214 -15.77 -13.88 -8.44
CA VAL A 214 -16.75 -14.91 -8.02
C VAL A 214 -16.01 -16.05 -7.37
N THR A 215 -16.57 -16.61 -6.29
CA THR A 215 -16.09 -17.82 -5.63
C THR A 215 -17.27 -18.71 -5.22
N HIS A 216 -17.02 -19.97 -4.89
CA HIS A 216 -18.03 -20.93 -4.44
C HIS A 216 -17.79 -21.31 -2.98
N MET A 217 -18.86 -21.35 -2.18
CA MET A 217 -18.81 -21.84 -0.80
C MET A 217 -19.42 -23.24 -0.73
N ASP A 218 -18.59 -24.27 -0.59
CA ASP A 218 -19.00 -25.68 -0.59
C ASP A 218 -20.04 -25.99 0.49
N ALA A 219 -19.89 -25.39 1.68
CA ALA A 219 -20.78 -25.66 2.81
C ALA A 219 -22.22 -25.23 2.59
N LEU A 220 -22.45 -24.22 1.76
CA LEU A 220 -23.77 -23.70 1.41
C LEU A 220 -24.18 -24.03 -0.02
N ASP A 221 -23.29 -24.67 -0.78
CA ASP A 221 -23.46 -24.98 -2.21
C ASP A 221 -23.96 -23.77 -3.01
N THR A 222 -23.31 -22.61 -2.82
CA THR A 222 -23.72 -21.36 -3.45
C THR A 222 -22.54 -20.49 -3.83
N GLU A 223 -22.76 -19.63 -4.82
CA GLU A 223 -21.78 -18.62 -5.23
C GLU A 223 -21.76 -17.44 -4.25
N PHE A 224 -20.57 -16.95 -4.01
CA PHE A 224 -20.28 -15.72 -3.30
C PHE A 224 -19.42 -14.81 -4.17
N PHE A 225 -19.42 -13.53 -3.83
CA PHE A 225 -18.58 -12.53 -4.45
C PHE A 225 -17.56 -12.01 -3.44
N LEU A 226 -16.34 -11.72 -3.90
CA LEU A 226 -15.43 -10.90 -3.11
C LEU A 226 -15.90 -9.43 -3.18
N ARG A 227 -16.03 -8.76 -2.05
CA ARG A 227 -16.56 -7.39 -1.95
C ARG A 227 -15.82 -6.41 -2.84
N ILE A 228 -16.54 -5.54 -3.50
CA ILE A 228 -16.01 -4.42 -4.31
C ILE A 228 -15.97 -3.10 -3.52
N SER A 229 -16.71 -3.02 -2.40
CA SER A 229 -16.83 -1.87 -1.49
C SER A 229 -17.25 -2.36 -0.09
N GLN A 230 -17.07 -1.54 0.92
CA GLN A 230 -17.57 -1.75 2.28
C GLN A 230 -18.90 -0.98 2.53
N GLU A 231 -19.41 -0.26 1.56
CA GLU A 231 -20.49 0.72 1.65
C GLU A 231 -21.80 0.14 2.23
N LEU A 232 -22.39 -0.84 1.54
CA LEU A 232 -23.71 -1.35 1.93
C LEU A 232 -23.73 -2.00 3.32
N PRO A 233 -22.72 -2.83 3.71
CA PRO A 233 -22.63 -3.33 5.07
C PRO A 233 -22.49 -2.22 6.14
N LEU A 234 -21.70 -1.19 5.89
CA LEU A 234 -21.52 -0.09 6.85
C LEU A 234 -22.78 0.77 6.98
N LYS A 235 -23.52 1.01 5.90
CA LYS A 235 -24.83 1.67 5.95
C LYS A 235 -25.88 0.86 6.73
N ARG A 236 -25.85 -0.47 6.64
CA ARG A 236 -26.70 -1.34 7.47
C ARG A 236 -26.41 -1.16 8.96
N LEU A 237 -25.15 -0.91 9.34
CA LEU A 237 -24.81 -0.59 10.73
C LEU A 237 -25.36 0.77 11.17
N ILE A 238 -25.38 1.78 10.29
CA ILE A 238 -26.07 3.05 10.56
C ILE A 238 -27.58 2.82 10.77
N GLY A 239 -28.22 2.05 9.91
CA GLY A 239 -29.63 1.64 10.07
C GLY A 239 -29.88 0.84 11.36
N ALA A 240 -28.88 0.10 11.85
CA ALA A 240 -28.92 -0.63 13.11
C ALA A 240 -28.70 0.25 14.35
N GLY A 241 -28.47 1.57 14.19
CA GLY A 241 -28.35 2.53 15.29
C GLY A 241 -26.94 2.94 15.68
N PHE A 242 -25.90 2.57 14.91
CA PHE A 242 -24.58 3.15 15.08
C PHE A 242 -24.55 4.57 14.48
N GLU A 243 -23.93 5.52 15.18
CA GLU A 243 -23.86 6.89 14.68
C GLU A 243 -22.63 7.12 13.76
N LYS A 244 -21.48 6.50 14.07
CA LYS A 244 -20.24 6.67 13.33
C LYS A 244 -19.48 5.34 13.22
N VAL A 245 -19.31 4.84 12.02
CA VAL A 245 -18.63 3.57 11.75
C VAL A 245 -17.65 3.71 10.61
N TYR A 246 -16.59 2.89 10.62
CA TYR A 246 -15.67 2.74 9.51
C TYR A 246 -15.10 1.32 9.41
N ASP A 247 -14.61 0.97 8.23
CA ASP A 247 -13.84 -0.26 7.96
C ASP A 247 -12.60 0.10 7.12
N ILE A 248 -11.45 -0.44 7.51
CA ILE A 248 -10.22 -0.40 6.71
C ILE A 248 -9.87 -1.82 6.31
N GLY A 249 -10.04 -2.15 5.04
CA GLY A 249 -9.81 -3.49 4.57
C GLY A 249 -9.65 -3.61 3.05
N PRO A 250 -9.33 -4.81 2.57
CA PRO A 250 -9.19 -5.06 1.14
C PRO A 250 -10.54 -4.99 0.44
N ARG A 251 -10.51 -4.50 -0.81
CA ARG A 251 -11.59 -4.64 -1.79
C ARG A 251 -11.01 -5.20 -3.09
N PHE A 252 -11.87 -5.85 -3.87
CA PHE A 252 -11.49 -6.68 -4.99
C PHE A 252 -12.27 -6.26 -6.23
N ARG A 253 -11.57 -5.92 -7.31
CA ARG A 253 -12.17 -5.49 -8.58
C ARG A 253 -11.52 -6.24 -9.72
N ASN A 254 -12.28 -7.08 -10.41
CA ASN A 254 -11.79 -7.91 -11.51
C ASN A 254 -11.75 -7.13 -12.83
N GLU A 255 -10.99 -6.06 -12.83
CA GLU A 255 -10.84 -5.10 -13.91
C GLU A 255 -9.44 -5.14 -14.53
N ASN A 256 -9.17 -4.25 -15.49
CA ASN A 256 -7.88 -4.11 -16.11
C ASN A 256 -6.80 -3.73 -15.09
N TYR A 257 -5.66 -4.40 -15.21
CA TYR A 257 -4.48 -4.19 -14.39
C TYR A 257 -3.59 -3.10 -15.01
N SER A 258 -3.33 -2.03 -14.28
CA SER A 258 -2.55 -0.89 -14.78
C SER A 258 -1.62 -0.32 -13.70
N ASP A 259 -0.89 0.74 -14.04
CA ASP A 259 -0.07 1.47 -13.06
C ASP A 259 -0.92 2.23 -12.00
N GLU A 260 -2.19 2.46 -12.26
CA GLU A 260 -3.13 3.15 -11.36
C GLU A 260 -4.13 2.21 -10.68
N HIS A 261 -4.28 0.96 -11.15
CA HIS A 261 -5.31 0.02 -10.71
C HIS A 261 -4.73 -1.34 -10.34
N LEU A 262 -5.13 -1.84 -9.19
CA LEU A 262 -4.83 -3.18 -8.72
C LEU A 262 -6.14 -3.96 -8.52
N PRO A 263 -6.16 -5.27 -8.81
CA PRO A 263 -7.34 -6.10 -8.59
C PRO A 263 -7.68 -6.26 -7.11
N GLU A 264 -6.71 -6.06 -6.23
CA GLU A 264 -6.85 -6.03 -4.78
C GLU A 264 -6.10 -4.81 -4.23
N HIS A 265 -6.77 -4.00 -3.42
CA HIS A 265 -6.17 -2.86 -2.74
C HIS A 265 -6.91 -2.55 -1.44
N VAL A 266 -6.21 -1.94 -0.49
CA VAL A 266 -6.80 -1.52 0.78
C VAL A 266 -7.49 -0.16 0.61
N ALA A 267 -8.67 -0.05 1.21
CA ALA A 267 -9.41 1.19 1.30
C ALA A 267 -10.04 1.36 2.67
N MET A 268 -10.38 2.59 3.00
CA MET A 268 -11.19 2.97 4.14
C MET A 268 -12.53 3.49 3.63
N GLU A 269 -13.60 3.06 4.24
CA GLU A 269 -14.92 3.68 4.13
C GLU A 269 -15.46 4.01 5.50
N SER A 270 -16.14 5.13 5.63
CA SER A 270 -16.67 5.65 6.89
C SER A 270 -18.01 6.34 6.67
N TYR A 271 -18.92 6.20 7.64
CA TYR A 271 -20.27 6.73 7.59
C TYR A 271 -20.60 7.40 8.92
N SER A 272 -21.18 8.60 8.85
CA SER A 272 -21.59 9.40 10.01
C SER A 272 -23.05 9.81 9.88
N ALA A 273 -23.86 9.37 10.81
CA ALA A 273 -25.25 9.76 10.92
C ALA A 273 -25.39 11.25 11.31
N TYR A 274 -26.51 11.85 10.93
CA TYR A 274 -26.87 13.25 11.22
C TYR A 274 -25.94 14.28 10.61
N GLN A 275 -25.23 13.92 9.53
CA GLN A 275 -24.36 14.81 8.76
C GLN A 275 -24.73 14.82 7.28
N ASP A 276 -24.47 15.95 6.62
CA ASP A 276 -24.58 16.11 5.17
C ASP A 276 -23.20 16.20 4.50
N TYR A 277 -23.19 16.38 3.17
CA TYR A 277 -21.96 16.51 2.38
C TYR A 277 -21.11 17.74 2.77
N ASN A 278 -21.70 18.82 3.30
CA ASN A 278 -20.96 20.02 3.72
C ASN A 278 -20.10 19.74 4.94
N GLU A 279 -20.68 19.08 5.94
CA GLU A 279 -19.97 18.63 7.14
C GLU A 279 -18.94 17.57 6.79
N GLY A 280 -19.30 16.64 5.87
CA GLY A 280 -18.41 15.63 5.33
C GLY A 280 -17.17 16.23 4.68
N ILE A 281 -17.31 17.18 3.75
CA ILE A 281 -16.18 17.87 3.10
C ILE A 281 -15.23 18.44 4.16
N ASN A 282 -15.74 19.17 5.14
CA ASN A 282 -14.91 19.78 6.17
C ASN A 282 -14.16 18.74 7.02
N PHE A 283 -14.85 17.66 7.40
CA PHE A 283 -14.28 16.58 8.19
C PHE A 283 -13.19 15.83 7.43
N TYR A 284 -13.44 15.44 6.19
CA TYR A 284 -12.50 14.64 5.40
C TYR A 284 -11.33 15.47 4.86
N GLU A 285 -11.49 16.78 4.65
CA GLU A 285 -10.35 17.68 4.43
C GLU A 285 -9.40 17.65 5.63
N GLY A 286 -9.95 17.75 6.84
CA GLY A 286 -9.20 17.60 8.09
C GLY A 286 -8.49 16.26 8.20
N LEU A 287 -9.17 15.15 7.90
CA LEU A 287 -8.60 13.81 7.89
C LEU A 287 -7.41 13.72 6.91
N MET A 288 -7.57 14.15 5.67
CA MET A 288 -6.53 14.05 4.66
C MET A 288 -5.30 14.89 5.02
N LYS A 289 -5.49 16.11 5.54
CA LYS A 289 -4.40 16.97 6.05
C LYS A 289 -3.68 16.33 7.23
N TYR A 290 -4.41 15.78 8.20
CA TYR A 290 -3.85 15.08 9.36
C TYR A 290 -3.01 13.87 8.92
N VAL A 291 -3.58 13.00 8.11
CA VAL A 291 -2.90 11.80 7.61
C VAL A 291 -1.63 12.16 6.82
N ALA A 292 -1.67 13.17 5.96
CA ALA A 292 -0.49 13.63 5.24
C ALA A 292 0.59 14.14 6.21
N LYS A 293 0.23 14.95 7.19
CA LYS A 293 1.16 15.50 8.18
C LYS A 293 1.82 14.41 9.02
N GLU A 294 1.04 13.46 9.54
CA GLU A 294 1.55 12.37 10.37
C GLU A 294 2.41 11.36 9.59
N THR A 295 2.09 11.16 8.31
CA THR A 295 2.82 10.19 7.47
C THR A 295 4.14 10.74 6.97
N TRP A 296 4.17 11.97 6.46
CA TRP A 296 5.34 12.56 5.78
C TRP A 296 5.96 13.75 6.53
N GLY A 297 5.32 14.26 7.58
CA GLY A 297 5.78 15.44 8.31
C GLY A 297 5.55 16.76 7.57
N THR A 298 4.91 16.75 6.41
CA THR A 298 4.67 17.93 5.56
C THR A 298 3.28 17.91 4.95
N LEU A 299 2.79 19.08 4.51
CA LEU A 299 1.58 19.24 3.70
C LEU A 299 1.89 19.75 2.29
N LYS A 300 3.19 19.86 1.94
CA LYS A 300 3.64 20.31 0.61
C LYS A 300 4.41 19.21 -0.08
N PHE A 301 3.98 18.89 -1.31
CA PHE A 301 4.51 17.79 -2.09
C PHE A 301 4.86 18.24 -3.50
N LYS A 302 5.89 17.62 -4.08
CA LYS A 302 6.18 17.70 -5.50
C LYS A 302 5.94 16.33 -6.11
N VAL A 303 4.90 16.21 -6.95
CA VAL A 303 4.55 14.96 -7.63
C VAL A 303 4.54 15.21 -9.13
N GLY A 304 5.45 14.56 -9.84
CA GLY A 304 5.64 14.84 -11.27
C GLY A 304 5.88 16.33 -11.54
N GLU A 305 5.01 16.95 -12.31
CA GLU A 305 5.07 18.39 -12.64
C GLU A 305 4.29 19.26 -11.65
N PHE A 306 3.49 18.67 -10.77
CA PHE A 306 2.61 19.40 -9.86
C PHE A 306 3.30 19.74 -8.54
N ASP A 307 3.07 20.99 -8.10
CA ASP A 307 3.35 21.47 -6.74
C ASP A 307 2.03 21.47 -5.95
N ILE A 308 1.90 20.52 -5.02
CA ILE A 308 0.69 20.29 -4.24
C ILE A 308 0.87 20.91 -2.85
N ASP A 309 -0.03 21.80 -2.46
CA ASP A 309 -0.04 22.45 -1.16
C ASP A 309 -1.38 22.19 -0.47
N LEU A 310 -1.39 21.16 0.39
CA LEU A 310 -2.58 20.75 1.14
C LEU A 310 -2.95 21.72 2.29
N GLU A 311 -2.07 22.67 2.66
CA GLU A 311 -2.38 23.69 3.68
C GLU A 311 -3.42 24.68 3.21
N LYS A 312 -3.46 24.95 1.90
CA LYS A 312 -4.42 25.88 1.31
C LYS A 312 -5.86 25.46 1.56
N GLU A 313 -6.77 26.41 1.43
CA GLU A 313 -8.20 26.12 1.32
C GLU A 313 -8.48 25.33 0.04
N TRP A 314 -9.33 24.33 0.12
CA TRP A 314 -9.72 23.52 -1.02
C TRP A 314 -11.04 24.06 -1.58
N PRO A 315 -11.03 24.79 -2.70
CA PRO A 315 -12.23 25.37 -3.28
C PRO A 315 -13.20 24.28 -3.69
N ARG A 316 -14.50 24.57 -3.62
CA ARG A 316 -15.56 23.71 -4.14
C ARG A 316 -15.85 24.11 -5.58
N VAL A 317 -15.78 23.15 -6.49
CA VAL A 317 -15.95 23.33 -7.94
C VAL A 317 -17.09 22.42 -8.42
N GLU A 318 -18.11 23.01 -9.03
CA GLU A 318 -19.22 22.25 -9.56
C GLU A 318 -18.84 21.53 -10.87
N TYR A 319 -19.22 20.24 -10.96
CA TYR A 319 -18.94 19.40 -12.12
C TYR A 319 -19.47 20.03 -13.43
N ALA A 320 -20.71 20.51 -13.42
CA ALA A 320 -21.30 21.14 -14.61
C ALA A 320 -20.55 22.41 -15.04
N GLN A 321 -20.10 23.22 -14.06
CA GLN A 321 -19.39 24.46 -14.35
C GLN A 321 -18.00 24.19 -14.94
N ILE A 322 -17.23 23.28 -14.34
CA ILE A 322 -15.87 22.98 -14.84
C ILE A 322 -15.89 22.34 -16.23
N MET A 323 -16.88 21.50 -16.54
CA MET A 323 -17.06 20.90 -17.86
C MET A 323 -17.42 21.96 -18.92
N LYS A 324 -18.27 22.90 -18.55
CA LYS A 324 -18.66 24.02 -19.40
C LYS A 324 -17.51 24.97 -19.67
N ASP A 325 -16.76 25.34 -18.63
CA ASP A 325 -15.65 26.30 -18.73
C ASP A 325 -14.48 25.79 -19.59
N ASN A 326 -14.20 24.47 -19.52
CA ASN A 326 -13.09 23.87 -20.25
C ASN A 326 -13.44 23.49 -21.70
N PHE A 327 -14.65 22.98 -21.94
CA PHE A 327 -15.02 22.40 -23.25
C PHE A 327 -16.38 22.85 -23.77
N GLY A 328 -17.12 23.70 -23.05
CA GLY A 328 -18.47 24.15 -23.44
C GLY A 328 -19.55 23.08 -23.25
N VAL A 329 -19.23 21.95 -22.60
CA VAL A 329 -20.14 20.80 -22.50
C VAL A 329 -21.28 21.07 -21.51
N ASP A 330 -22.53 20.94 -21.96
CA ASP A 330 -23.72 20.86 -21.10
C ASP A 330 -23.90 19.42 -20.60
N VAL A 331 -23.54 19.14 -19.34
CA VAL A 331 -23.60 17.81 -18.76
C VAL A 331 -25.04 17.29 -18.54
N PHE A 332 -26.04 18.16 -18.59
CA PHE A 332 -27.45 17.79 -18.46
C PHE A 332 -28.15 17.53 -19.81
N ASN A 333 -27.47 17.85 -20.90
CA ASN A 333 -27.92 17.54 -22.25
C ASN A 333 -26.73 17.24 -23.20
N PRO A 334 -25.85 16.28 -22.80
CA PRO A 334 -24.61 16.05 -23.51
C PRO A 334 -24.89 15.44 -24.89
N GLN A 335 -24.09 15.85 -25.88
CA GLN A 335 -24.17 15.34 -27.25
C GLN A 335 -22.99 14.41 -27.54
N LEU A 336 -23.25 13.15 -27.83
CA LEU A 336 -22.21 12.12 -27.99
C LEU A 336 -21.18 12.49 -29.05
N ASP A 337 -21.61 13.10 -30.16
CA ASP A 337 -20.71 13.49 -31.26
C ASP A 337 -19.80 14.65 -30.89
N GLU A 338 -20.27 15.58 -30.04
CA GLU A 338 -19.46 16.65 -29.48
C GLU A 338 -18.38 16.08 -28.54
N LEU A 339 -18.76 15.18 -27.62
CA LEU A 339 -17.82 14.51 -26.72
C LEU A 339 -16.77 13.70 -27.49
N LYS A 340 -17.17 12.95 -28.50
CA LYS A 340 -16.24 12.21 -29.39
C LYS A 340 -15.24 13.14 -30.08
N LYS A 341 -15.69 14.32 -30.53
CA LYS A 341 -14.81 15.32 -31.13
C LYS A 341 -13.79 15.81 -30.11
N ILE A 342 -14.22 16.16 -28.89
CA ILE A 342 -13.31 16.60 -27.80
C ILE A 342 -12.27 15.52 -27.53
N LEU A 343 -12.68 14.27 -27.41
CA LEU A 343 -11.76 13.14 -27.14
C LEU A 343 -10.74 12.98 -28.25
N LYS A 344 -11.18 13.01 -29.50
CA LYS A 344 -10.30 12.93 -30.69
C LYS A 344 -9.29 14.08 -30.74
N ASP A 345 -9.75 15.32 -30.51
CA ASP A 345 -8.89 16.51 -30.53
C ASP A 345 -7.82 16.47 -29.42
N ASN A 346 -8.12 15.78 -28.31
CA ASN A 346 -7.20 15.56 -27.19
C ASN A 346 -6.43 14.21 -27.27
N LYS A 347 -6.52 13.48 -28.38
CA LYS A 347 -5.82 12.20 -28.65
C LYS A 347 -6.14 11.11 -27.62
N VAL A 348 -7.37 11.08 -27.14
CA VAL A 348 -7.87 10.03 -26.26
C VAL A 348 -8.56 8.98 -27.10
N GLU A 349 -8.01 7.76 -27.09
CA GLU A 349 -8.64 6.58 -27.69
C GLU A 349 -9.48 5.88 -26.62
N LEU A 350 -10.69 5.47 -26.99
CA LEU A 350 -11.58 4.71 -26.13
C LEU A 350 -11.68 3.28 -26.65
N ASP A 351 -11.38 2.32 -25.80
CA ASP A 351 -11.56 0.90 -26.10
C ASP A 351 -13.04 0.50 -25.98
N GLY A 352 -13.57 -0.16 -27.01
CA GLY A 352 -14.94 -0.70 -27.03
C GLY A 352 -16.04 0.31 -27.37
N PRO A 353 -17.32 -0.09 -27.23
CA PRO A 353 -18.46 0.76 -27.57
C PRO A 353 -18.57 1.97 -26.63
N ILE A 354 -18.64 3.14 -27.21
CA ILE A 354 -18.71 4.42 -26.52
C ILE A 354 -20.17 4.77 -26.26
N ASN A 355 -20.60 4.71 -25.00
CA ASN A 355 -21.85 5.30 -24.56
C ASN A 355 -21.63 6.73 -24.03
N LEU A 356 -22.71 7.44 -23.76
CA LEU A 356 -22.70 8.84 -23.35
C LEU A 356 -21.95 9.06 -22.02
N ASN A 357 -22.20 8.19 -21.03
CA ASN A 357 -21.58 8.30 -19.70
C ASN A 357 -20.07 8.06 -19.77
N ARG A 358 -19.61 7.04 -20.52
CA ARG A 358 -18.17 6.79 -20.75
C ARG A 358 -17.49 7.96 -21.46
N ALA A 359 -18.18 8.59 -22.41
CA ALA A 359 -17.64 9.74 -23.10
C ALA A 359 -17.51 10.95 -22.16
N LEU A 360 -18.53 11.23 -21.33
CA LEU A 360 -18.48 12.28 -20.32
C LEU A 360 -17.36 12.07 -19.30
N ASP A 361 -17.24 10.87 -18.75
CA ASP A 361 -16.17 10.51 -17.80
C ASP A 361 -14.78 10.67 -18.44
N SER A 362 -14.64 10.29 -19.72
CA SER A 362 -13.37 10.43 -20.44
C SER A 362 -13.00 11.89 -20.71
N VAL A 363 -13.98 12.76 -20.99
CA VAL A 363 -13.76 14.21 -21.11
C VAL A 363 -13.39 14.80 -19.76
N TRP A 364 -14.05 14.40 -18.67
CA TRP A 364 -13.69 14.79 -17.32
C TRP A 364 -12.25 14.38 -16.96
N LYS A 365 -11.82 13.17 -17.31
CA LYS A 365 -10.44 12.71 -17.12
C LYS A 365 -9.39 13.58 -17.78
N ILE A 366 -9.70 14.23 -18.93
CA ILE A 366 -8.79 15.19 -19.56
C ILE A 366 -8.61 16.43 -18.68
N ILE A 367 -9.70 16.96 -18.15
CA ILE A 367 -9.69 18.16 -17.31
C ILE A 367 -8.92 17.89 -16.03
N ARG A 368 -9.29 16.83 -15.30
CA ARG A 368 -8.70 16.54 -13.99
C ARG A 368 -7.20 16.27 -14.08
N ARG A 369 -6.72 15.56 -15.12
CA ARG A 369 -5.28 15.26 -15.32
C ARG A 369 -4.40 16.51 -15.52
N ARG A 370 -5.01 17.65 -15.79
CA ARG A 370 -4.31 18.95 -15.93
C ARG A 370 -4.35 19.78 -14.64
N SER A 371 -5.00 19.28 -13.60
CA SER A 371 -5.27 20.00 -12.37
C SER A 371 -4.40 19.45 -11.24
N ALA A 372 -3.52 20.29 -10.69
CA ALA A 372 -2.74 19.90 -9.52
C ALA A 372 -3.63 19.66 -8.28
N GLY A 373 -4.72 20.43 -8.11
CA GLY A 373 -5.49 20.50 -6.89
C GLY A 373 -4.73 21.22 -5.76
N PRO A 374 -5.15 21.09 -4.50
CA PRO A 374 -6.39 20.41 -4.08
C PRO A 374 -7.65 21.26 -4.35
N PHE A 375 -8.73 20.57 -4.70
CA PHE A 375 -10.09 21.15 -4.70
C PHE A 375 -11.14 20.04 -4.55
N TRP A 376 -12.35 20.41 -4.13
CA TRP A 376 -13.49 19.50 -4.06
C TRP A 376 -14.35 19.64 -5.33
N LEU A 377 -14.47 18.55 -6.10
CA LEU A 377 -15.49 18.45 -7.14
C LEU A 377 -16.81 18.11 -6.47
N ILE A 378 -17.88 18.85 -6.81
CA ILE A 378 -19.23 18.65 -6.23
C ILE A 378 -20.29 18.61 -7.31
N PHE A 379 -21.47 18.07 -6.97
CA PHE A 379 -22.69 18.15 -7.75
C PHE A 379 -22.62 17.46 -9.12
N GLU A 380 -22.20 16.20 -9.11
CA GLU A 380 -22.30 15.35 -10.29
C GLU A 380 -23.78 15.03 -10.63
N PRO A 381 -24.10 14.71 -11.92
CA PRO A 381 -25.43 14.29 -12.30
C PRO A 381 -25.95 13.10 -11.49
N VAL A 382 -27.24 13.11 -11.19
CA VAL A 382 -27.91 12.05 -10.40
C VAL A 382 -27.80 10.68 -11.10
N GLU A 383 -27.86 10.67 -12.41
CA GLU A 383 -27.88 9.46 -13.24
C GLU A 383 -26.61 8.60 -13.07
N ILE A 384 -25.48 9.22 -12.70
CA ILE A 384 -24.22 8.53 -12.45
C ILE A 384 -23.92 8.34 -10.96
N SER A 385 -24.90 8.55 -10.08
CA SER A 385 -24.73 8.51 -8.61
C SER A 385 -25.88 7.77 -7.93
N PRO A 386 -26.06 6.45 -8.15
CA PRO A 386 -27.27 5.73 -7.75
C PRO A 386 -27.51 5.67 -6.23
N LEU A 387 -26.49 5.85 -5.41
CA LEU A 387 -26.53 5.78 -3.94
C LEU A 387 -26.50 7.16 -3.26
N ALA A 388 -26.28 8.23 -4.05
CA ALA A 388 -26.20 9.58 -3.53
C ALA A 388 -27.56 10.29 -3.49
N LYS A 389 -27.76 11.13 -2.47
CA LYS A 389 -28.95 11.96 -2.33
C LYS A 389 -28.97 13.07 -3.37
N GLN A 390 -30.13 13.34 -3.95
CA GLN A 390 -30.35 14.51 -4.82
C GLN A 390 -30.20 15.81 -4.02
N ASP A 391 -29.69 16.86 -4.67
CA ASP A 391 -29.73 18.19 -4.06
C ASP A 391 -31.17 18.74 -4.13
N PRO A 392 -31.73 19.24 -3.00
CA PRO A 392 -33.10 19.72 -2.97
C PRO A 392 -33.34 20.98 -3.79
N ASN A 393 -32.30 21.78 -4.07
CA ASN A 393 -32.39 23.00 -4.85
C ASN A 393 -32.20 22.75 -6.36
N ASN A 394 -31.50 21.67 -6.72
CA ASN A 394 -31.30 21.24 -8.08
C ASN A 394 -31.41 19.70 -8.20
N PRO A 395 -32.58 19.16 -8.47
CA PRO A 395 -32.80 17.70 -8.52
C PRO A 395 -32.05 16.98 -9.65
N LYS A 396 -31.37 17.68 -10.55
CA LYS A 396 -30.52 17.10 -11.58
C LYS A 396 -29.13 16.70 -11.08
N VAL A 397 -28.73 17.16 -9.89
CA VAL A 397 -27.43 16.87 -9.30
C VAL A 397 -27.55 16.13 -7.98
N SER A 398 -26.54 15.37 -7.67
CA SER A 398 -26.37 14.67 -6.38
C SER A 398 -25.47 15.47 -5.45
N GLN A 399 -25.68 15.30 -4.16
CA GLN A 399 -24.78 15.83 -3.11
C GLN A 399 -23.52 14.96 -2.96
N ARG A 400 -22.88 14.69 -4.09
CA ARG A 400 -21.63 13.91 -4.20
C ARG A 400 -20.43 14.84 -4.22
N PHE A 401 -19.30 14.38 -3.67
CA PHE A 401 -18.07 15.16 -3.60
C PHE A 401 -16.82 14.28 -3.71
N HIS A 402 -15.80 14.79 -4.42
CA HIS A 402 -14.53 14.14 -4.62
C HIS A 402 -13.38 15.12 -4.36
N PRO A 403 -12.35 14.76 -3.59
CA PRO A 403 -11.14 15.55 -3.55
C PRO A 403 -10.27 15.27 -4.78
N ILE A 404 -9.93 16.31 -5.51
CA ILE A 404 -9.03 16.24 -6.67
C ILE A 404 -7.66 16.73 -6.25
N ILE A 405 -6.68 15.83 -6.31
CA ILE A 405 -5.28 16.10 -5.98
C ILE A 405 -4.42 15.33 -6.98
N ASP A 406 -3.33 15.91 -7.48
CA ASP A 406 -2.44 15.26 -8.45
C ASP A 406 -3.18 14.77 -9.70
N GLY A 407 -4.11 15.56 -10.21
CA GLY A 407 -4.92 15.17 -11.37
C GLY A 407 -5.80 13.94 -11.15
N THR A 408 -6.03 13.53 -9.92
CA THR A 408 -6.67 12.26 -9.57
C THR A 408 -7.75 12.45 -8.50
N GLU A 409 -8.83 11.69 -8.60
CA GLU A 409 -9.85 11.59 -7.57
C GLU A 409 -9.32 10.72 -6.42
N MET A 410 -9.10 11.34 -5.26
CA MET A 410 -8.50 10.67 -4.11
C MET A 410 -9.50 9.98 -3.18
N GLY A 411 -10.77 10.21 -3.38
CA GLY A 411 -11.84 9.61 -2.61
C GLY A 411 -13.20 9.92 -3.23
N ASN A 412 -14.24 9.35 -2.66
CA ASN A 412 -15.62 9.52 -3.07
C ASN A 412 -16.52 9.56 -1.85
N GLY A 413 -17.44 10.52 -1.79
CA GLY A 413 -18.41 10.63 -0.74
C GLY A 413 -19.66 11.38 -1.17
N TYR A 414 -20.71 11.25 -0.37
CA TYR A 414 -21.98 11.94 -0.61
C TYR A 414 -22.84 11.97 0.64
N SER A 415 -23.85 12.85 0.62
CA SER A 415 -25.03 12.63 1.47
C SER A 415 -25.75 11.39 0.97
N GLU A 416 -26.05 10.46 1.87
CA GLU A 416 -26.59 9.15 1.53
C GLU A 416 -28.05 9.23 1.12
N LEU A 417 -28.43 8.50 0.07
CA LEU A 417 -29.82 8.28 -0.26
C LEU A 417 -30.46 7.38 0.80
N ASN A 418 -31.44 7.91 1.51
CA ASN A 418 -32.14 7.22 2.60
C ASN A 418 -33.66 7.07 2.35
N ASN A 419 -34.12 7.29 1.10
CA ASN A 419 -35.48 7.02 0.68
C ASN A 419 -35.56 5.62 0.05
N PRO A 420 -36.21 4.63 0.69
CA PRO A 420 -36.26 3.25 0.19
C PRO A 420 -36.93 3.13 -1.19
N LEU A 421 -37.94 3.91 -1.48
CA LEU A 421 -38.65 3.85 -2.77
C LEU A 421 -37.80 4.37 -3.91
N GLU A 422 -37.06 5.45 -3.71
CA GLU A 422 -36.14 5.98 -4.69
C GLU A 422 -34.93 5.05 -4.88
N GLN A 423 -34.43 4.44 -3.78
CA GLN A 423 -33.33 3.49 -3.85
C GLN A 423 -33.71 2.23 -4.61
N LEU A 424 -34.92 1.69 -4.38
CA LEU A 424 -35.42 0.53 -5.10
C LEU A 424 -35.52 0.82 -6.62
N LYS A 425 -36.04 2.01 -6.98
CA LYS A 425 -36.11 2.44 -8.38
C LYS A 425 -34.73 2.45 -9.02
N ARG A 426 -33.74 3.09 -8.38
CA ARG A 426 -32.37 3.21 -8.93
C ARG A 426 -31.67 1.85 -9.01
N PHE A 427 -31.84 0.98 -8.01
CA PHE A 427 -31.30 -0.38 -8.07
C PHE A 427 -31.94 -1.21 -9.19
N THR A 428 -33.23 -1.03 -9.46
CA THR A 428 -33.91 -1.69 -10.59
C THR A 428 -33.32 -1.21 -11.92
N GLU A 429 -33.07 0.08 -12.07
CA GLU A 429 -32.41 0.66 -13.26
C GLU A 429 -31.00 0.12 -13.45
N GLN A 430 -30.23 -0.04 -12.37
CA GLN A 430 -28.89 -0.65 -12.40
C GLN A 430 -28.95 -2.14 -12.78
N GLN A 431 -29.89 -2.91 -12.24
CA GLN A 431 -30.08 -4.30 -12.58
C GLN A 431 -30.47 -4.47 -14.05
N ASP A 432 -31.33 -3.59 -14.58
CA ASP A 432 -31.69 -3.58 -16.00
C ASP A 432 -30.48 -3.33 -16.92
N MET A 433 -29.53 -2.49 -16.50
CA MET A 433 -28.28 -2.29 -17.24
C MET A 433 -27.41 -3.55 -17.19
N ARG A 434 -27.31 -4.19 -16.04
CA ARG A 434 -26.59 -5.44 -15.84
C ARG A 434 -27.16 -6.57 -16.71
N ASP A 435 -28.47 -6.72 -16.74
CA ASP A 435 -29.18 -7.73 -17.55
C ASP A 435 -28.96 -7.52 -19.06
N LYS A 436 -28.65 -6.26 -19.47
CA LYS A 436 -28.28 -5.90 -20.84
C LYS A 436 -26.80 -6.07 -21.13
N GLY A 437 -26.01 -6.59 -20.18
CA GLY A 437 -24.60 -6.95 -20.35
C GLY A 437 -23.58 -5.96 -19.77
N ASP A 438 -23.99 -4.99 -18.96
CA ASP A 438 -23.09 -4.13 -18.22
C ASP A 438 -22.69 -4.82 -16.90
N GLU A 439 -21.60 -5.58 -16.91
CA GLU A 439 -21.10 -6.34 -15.76
C GLU A 439 -20.59 -5.46 -14.59
N GLU A 440 -20.38 -4.16 -14.82
CA GLU A 440 -19.95 -3.19 -13.82
C GLU A 440 -21.13 -2.56 -13.07
N ALA A 441 -22.35 -2.57 -13.66
CA ALA A 441 -23.55 -2.06 -13.02
C ALA A 441 -23.88 -2.80 -11.72
N GLN A 442 -24.43 -2.09 -10.73
CA GLN A 442 -24.71 -2.64 -9.40
C GLN A 442 -25.83 -3.70 -9.44
N MET A 443 -25.74 -4.68 -8.57
CA MET A 443 -26.79 -5.67 -8.38
C MET A 443 -27.94 -5.08 -7.55
N LEU A 444 -29.15 -5.55 -7.81
CA LEU A 444 -30.31 -5.26 -6.94
C LEU A 444 -30.12 -5.94 -5.57
N ASP A 445 -29.88 -5.15 -4.54
CA ASP A 445 -29.80 -5.60 -3.15
C ASP A 445 -31.11 -5.29 -2.42
N ILE A 446 -32.02 -6.27 -2.42
CA ILE A 446 -33.35 -6.10 -1.79
C ILE A 446 -33.26 -6.03 -0.26
N ASP A 447 -32.28 -6.72 0.35
CA ASP A 447 -32.08 -6.69 1.81
C ASP A 447 -31.60 -5.30 2.27
N PHE A 448 -30.86 -4.60 1.42
CA PHE A 448 -30.50 -3.21 1.68
C PHE A 448 -31.70 -2.28 1.59
N VAL A 449 -32.58 -2.49 0.61
CA VAL A 449 -33.83 -1.70 0.49
C VAL A 449 -34.73 -1.96 1.72
N GLU A 450 -34.87 -3.22 2.14
CA GLU A 450 -35.62 -3.56 3.37
C GLU A 450 -35.03 -2.86 4.61
N MET A 451 -33.73 -2.81 4.75
CA MET A 451 -33.08 -2.06 5.83
C MET A 451 -33.46 -0.56 5.78
N LEU A 452 -33.50 0.04 4.60
CA LEU A 452 -33.94 1.44 4.45
C LEU A 452 -35.43 1.64 4.82
N GLU A 453 -36.27 0.64 4.65
CA GLU A 453 -37.67 0.68 5.07
C GLU A 453 -37.83 0.69 6.61
N TYR A 454 -36.89 0.04 7.33
CA TYR A 454 -36.80 0.19 8.81
C TYR A 454 -36.23 1.55 9.21
N GLY A 455 -35.57 2.26 8.33
CA GLY A 455 -35.09 3.63 8.50
C GLY A 455 -33.60 3.76 8.66
N MET A 456 -33.04 4.68 7.91
CA MET A 456 -31.65 5.16 8.05
C MET A 456 -31.69 6.69 8.23
N PRO A 457 -31.06 7.26 9.26
CA PRO A 457 -31.06 8.72 9.46
C PRO A 457 -30.29 9.41 8.31
N PRO A 458 -30.42 10.74 8.15
CA PRO A 458 -29.51 11.49 7.29
C PRO A 458 -28.07 11.14 7.63
N THR A 459 -27.29 10.78 6.62
CA THR A 459 -25.94 10.23 6.79
C THR A 459 -25.03 10.80 5.72
N CYS A 460 -23.78 11.08 6.06
CA CYS A 460 -22.70 11.34 5.11
C CYS A 460 -21.71 10.18 5.13
N GLY A 461 -21.44 9.63 3.96
CA GLY A 461 -20.44 8.61 3.76
C GLY A 461 -19.28 9.12 2.91
N TRP A 462 -18.11 8.54 3.11
CA TRP A 462 -16.92 8.79 2.30
C TRP A 462 -15.91 7.67 2.42
N GLY A 463 -15.23 7.44 1.31
CA GLY A 463 -14.17 6.47 1.25
C GLY A 463 -12.97 6.92 0.44
N TYR A 464 -11.79 6.45 0.81
CA TYR A 464 -10.57 6.61 0.03
C TYR A 464 -9.69 5.37 0.10
N SER A 465 -8.82 5.22 -0.89
CA SER A 465 -7.91 4.08 -0.98
C SER A 465 -6.45 4.50 -0.85
N GLU A 466 -5.58 3.52 -0.94
CA GLU A 466 -4.12 3.73 -1.01
C GLU A 466 -3.68 4.60 -2.20
N ARG A 467 -4.57 4.95 -3.13
CA ARG A 467 -4.27 5.88 -4.22
C ARG A 467 -3.76 7.23 -3.69
N PHE A 468 -4.32 7.74 -2.59
CA PHE A 468 -3.83 8.94 -1.93
C PHE A 468 -2.40 8.78 -1.42
N PHE A 469 -2.06 7.60 -0.85
CA PHE A 469 -0.70 7.29 -0.46
C PHE A 469 0.24 7.19 -1.68
N TRP A 470 -0.15 6.45 -2.73
CA TRP A 470 0.69 6.25 -3.91
C TRP A 470 0.99 7.55 -4.64
N SER A 471 0.01 8.43 -4.77
CA SER A 471 0.16 9.75 -5.39
C SER A 471 1.18 10.60 -4.62
N LEU A 472 1.01 10.79 -3.30
CA LEU A 472 1.93 11.61 -2.52
C LEU A 472 3.34 10.99 -2.38
N GLU A 473 3.48 9.67 -2.50
CA GLU A 473 4.78 8.98 -2.64
C GLU A 473 5.39 9.12 -4.05
N GLY A 474 4.64 9.59 -5.03
CA GLY A 474 5.07 9.68 -6.41
C GLY A 474 5.37 8.31 -7.05
N VAL A 475 4.56 7.28 -6.74
CA VAL A 475 4.77 5.90 -7.19
C VAL A 475 3.52 5.32 -7.84
N THR A 476 3.72 4.31 -8.69
CA THR A 476 2.59 3.55 -9.24
C THR A 476 1.95 2.65 -8.19
N ALA A 477 0.72 2.22 -8.41
CA ALA A 477 0.00 1.30 -7.54
C ALA A 477 0.82 0.00 -7.27
N ARG A 478 1.46 -0.57 -8.30
CA ARG A 478 2.31 -1.76 -8.18
C ARG A 478 3.55 -1.52 -7.30
N GLU A 479 4.10 -0.32 -7.31
CA GLU A 479 5.22 0.06 -6.46
C GLU A 479 4.79 0.36 -5.02
N GLY A 480 3.54 0.79 -4.83
CA GLY A 480 2.96 1.13 -3.53
C GLY A 480 2.55 -0.07 -2.67
N VAL A 481 2.52 -1.28 -3.23
CA VAL A 481 2.20 -2.51 -2.48
C VAL A 481 3.42 -3.41 -2.33
N PRO A 482 3.51 -4.19 -1.22
CA PRO A 482 4.69 -5.04 -0.96
C PRO A 482 4.90 -6.12 -2.03
N PHE A 483 3.83 -6.80 -2.42
CA PHE A 483 3.85 -7.93 -3.36
C PHE A 483 2.72 -7.76 -4.37
N PRO A 484 2.93 -7.00 -5.47
CA PRO A 484 1.92 -6.81 -6.50
C PRO A 484 1.63 -8.13 -7.21
N HIS A 485 0.38 -8.31 -7.64
CA HIS A 485 0.00 -9.44 -8.47
C HIS A 485 0.68 -9.33 -9.83
N LEU A 486 1.59 -10.23 -10.13
CA LEU A 486 2.30 -10.30 -11.39
C LEU A 486 2.11 -11.69 -11.99
N ARG A 487 2.10 -11.75 -13.33
CA ARG A 487 2.14 -13.06 -14.01
C ARG A 487 3.33 -13.85 -13.50
N ARG A 488 3.09 -15.08 -13.03
CA ARG A 488 4.16 -15.92 -12.48
C ARG A 488 5.17 -16.25 -13.57
N GLU A 489 6.42 -15.88 -13.32
CA GLU A 489 7.56 -16.20 -14.18
C GLU A 489 8.72 -16.67 -13.31
N THR A 490 9.42 -17.69 -13.75
CA THR A 490 10.65 -18.15 -13.11
C THR A 490 11.82 -17.73 -13.99
N ASP A 491 12.74 -16.97 -13.41
CA ASP A 491 13.94 -16.50 -14.13
C ASP A 491 14.90 -17.63 -14.49
N GLU A 492 15.70 -17.42 -15.54
CA GLU A 492 16.63 -18.41 -16.06
C GLU A 492 17.71 -18.80 -15.02
N VAL A 493 18.08 -17.88 -14.12
CA VAL A 493 19.03 -18.20 -13.05
C VAL A 493 18.42 -19.20 -12.08
N THR A 494 17.17 -18.98 -11.67
CA THR A 494 16.45 -19.92 -10.80
C THR A 494 16.27 -21.30 -11.47
N LYS A 495 15.93 -21.33 -12.75
CA LYS A 495 15.86 -22.58 -13.52
C LYS A 495 17.23 -23.29 -13.58
N SER A 496 18.31 -22.53 -13.74
CA SER A 496 19.66 -23.10 -13.76
C SER A 496 20.13 -23.66 -12.41
N VAL A 497 19.57 -23.11 -11.32
CA VAL A 497 19.85 -23.56 -9.94
C VAL A 497 19.07 -24.82 -9.58
N TYR A 498 17.87 -24.96 -10.09
CA TYR A 498 16.93 -26.07 -9.80
C TYR A 498 16.44 -26.73 -11.10
N PRO A 499 17.34 -27.27 -11.94
CA PRO A 499 16.94 -27.79 -13.26
C PRO A 499 15.94 -28.95 -13.19
N GLU A 500 15.94 -29.70 -12.10
CA GLU A 500 15.02 -30.84 -11.87
C GLU A 500 13.56 -30.39 -11.65
N LEU A 501 13.32 -29.15 -11.23
CA LEU A 501 11.98 -28.60 -10.98
C LEU A 501 11.33 -28.00 -12.25
N PHE A 502 12.11 -27.86 -13.34
CA PHE A 502 11.69 -27.16 -14.56
C PHE A 502 11.92 -27.98 -15.83
N LYS A 503 11.87 -29.33 -15.69
CA LYS A 503 11.95 -30.28 -16.81
C LYS A 503 10.64 -30.38 -17.55
#